data_e4f4f470fdb5f85dd4bf88033de6d89a
#
_entry.id   e4f4f470fdb5f85dd4bf88033de6d89a
#
_cell.length_a   1.000
_cell.length_b   1.000
_cell.length_c   1.000
_cell.angle_alpha   90.00
_cell.angle_beta   90.00
_cell.angle_gamma   90.00
#
_symmetry.space_group_name_H-M   'P 1'
#
loop_
_entity.id
_entity.type
_entity.pdbx_description
1 polymer ?
#
loop_
_entity_poly.entity_id
_entity_poly.type
_entity_poly.pdbx_seq_one_letter_code
_entity_poly.pdbx_strand_id
1 'polypeptide(L)'
;MSGSFFCIMRIDESESATYNNDIPIDKKERVMEVKRSPIFHDFYAGLVSEQMETSTKLYGDAVSFYADKDQNLPPDTLMYTVACINDPDRAEGHLNWGVSMLEPVCVCGECNMTRGHFHSDLNCQEYYWCAKGSGLLMLMDEKGKCWCEQMEPGTLHKIDGHHAHRLINTGEERLDVICVWNSNAGHDYARVEAMPFPVRVYKEDGEVIFKEGGNE
;
A
#
# COMPACT_ATOMS: atom_id res chain seq x y z
N MET A 1 -25.66 -31.42 19.21
CA MET A 1 -26.39 -30.74 18.12
C MET A 1 -25.91 -29.30 18.12
N SER A 2 -24.93 -28.99 17.29
CA SER A 2 -24.33 -27.66 17.19
C SER A 2 -25.07 -26.89 16.10
N GLY A 3 -25.83 -25.87 16.49
CA GLY A 3 -26.48 -24.97 15.56
C GLY A 3 -25.54 -23.85 15.17
N SER A 4 -25.00 -23.88 13.96
CA SER A 4 -24.29 -22.76 13.35
C SER A 4 -25.30 -21.73 12.85
N PHE A 5 -25.27 -20.54 13.41
CA PHE A 5 -26.03 -19.40 12.87
C PHE A 5 -25.23 -18.79 11.72
N PHE A 6 -25.69 -18.99 10.49
CA PHE A 6 -25.26 -18.21 9.35
C PHE A 6 -26.05 -16.90 9.31
N CYS A 7 -25.37 -15.77 9.44
CA CYS A 7 -25.94 -14.46 9.15
C CYS A 7 -25.88 -14.27 7.63
N ILE A 8 -27.03 -14.29 6.95
CA ILE A 8 -27.11 -13.99 5.51
C ILE A 8 -27.27 -12.49 5.37
N MET A 9 -26.21 -11.80 4.90
CA MET A 9 -26.33 -10.43 4.41
C MET A 9 -27.06 -10.43 3.06
N ARG A 10 -28.20 -9.75 2.97
CA ARG A 10 -28.77 -9.32 1.69
C ARG A 10 -28.28 -7.90 1.45
N ILE A 11 -27.50 -7.71 0.39
CA ILE A 11 -27.13 -6.39 -0.11
C ILE A 11 -28.24 -6.00 -1.10
N ASP A 12 -29.01 -4.99 -0.74
CA ASP A 12 -29.94 -4.32 -1.65
C ASP A 12 -29.26 -3.05 -2.17
N GLU A 13 -29.09 -2.94 -3.49
CA GLU A 13 -28.26 -1.93 -4.15
C GLU A 13 -28.84 -0.51 -4.16
N SER A 14 -29.89 -0.21 -3.42
CA SER A 14 -30.59 1.08 -3.53
C SER A 14 -30.77 1.89 -2.26
N GLU A 15 -30.29 1.44 -1.11
CA GLU A 15 -30.42 2.23 0.13
C GLU A 15 -29.14 2.22 0.96
N SER A 16 -28.76 3.41 1.43
CA SER A 16 -27.71 3.57 2.45
C SER A 16 -28.05 2.66 3.65
N ALA A 17 -27.24 1.63 3.87
CA ALA A 17 -27.51 0.65 4.92
C ALA A 17 -27.53 1.33 6.29
N THR A 18 -28.72 1.62 6.80
CA THR A 18 -28.95 1.90 8.22
C THR A 18 -28.90 0.57 8.96
N TYR A 19 -27.76 0.27 9.57
CA TYR A 19 -27.67 -0.84 10.50
C TYR A 19 -28.44 -0.53 11.76
N ASN A 20 -29.52 -1.29 12.04
CA ASN A 20 -30.17 -1.28 13.35
C ASN A 20 -29.19 -1.90 14.37
N ASN A 21 -28.80 -1.12 15.35
CA ASN A 21 -27.78 -1.48 16.36
C ASN A 21 -28.32 -2.34 17.53
N ASP A 22 -29.49 -2.94 17.39
CA ASP A 22 -30.12 -3.68 18.50
C ASP A 22 -29.96 -5.19 18.28
N ILE A 23 -28.87 -5.76 18.83
CA ILE A 23 -28.74 -7.21 19.04
C ILE A 23 -29.25 -7.52 20.47
N PRO A 24 -30.42 -8.16 20.65
CA PRO A 24 -30.88 -8.53 21.99
C PRO A 24 -30.03 -9.71 22.51
N ILE A 25 -29.26 -9.47 23.53
CA ILE A 25 -28.60 -10.52 24.30
C ILE A 25 -29.38 -10.76 25.59
N ASP A 26 -29.78 -12.01 25.75
CA ASP A 26 -30.54 -12.68 26.80
C ASP A 26 -30.87 -11.93 28.14
N LYS A 27 -32.04 -12.17 28.62
CA LYS A 27 -32.92 -11.72 29.69
C LYS A 27 -32.36 -11.27 31.05
N LYS A 28 -31.23 -10.64 31.12
CA LYS A 28 -30.87 -9.72 32.22
C LYS A 28 -30.32 -8.45 31.63
N GLU A 29 -31.16 -7.51 31.40
CA GLU A 29 -30.98 -6.10 31.09
C GLU A 29 -29.54 -5.51 31.20
N ARG A 30 -28.61 -5.99 30.36
CA ARG A 30 -27.46 -5.22 29.96
C ARG A 30 -27.57 -4.96 28.48
N VAL A 31 -28.08 -3.79 28.12
CA VAL A 31 -27.97 -3.29 26.74
C VAL A 31 -26.51 -3.13 26.45
N MET A 32 -25.92 -4.02 25.63
CA MET A 32 -24.57 -3.88 25.13
C MET A 32 -24.62 -2.84 24.02
N GLU A 33 -23.86 -1.76 24.17
CA GLU A 33 -23.69 -0.78 23.10
C GLU A 33 -22.76 -1.39 22.02
N VAL A 34 -23.24 -1.47 20.77
CA VAL A 34 -22.45 -1.89 19.62
C VAL A 34 -22.14 -0.65 18.78
N LYS A 35 -20.86 -0.30 18.67
CA LYS A 35 -20.39 0.85 17.87
C LYS A 35 -19.83 0.36 16.55
N ARG A 36 -20.14 1.08 15.47
CA ARG A 36 -19.47 0.88 14.19
C ARG A 36 -18.04 1.36 14.31
N SER A 37 -17.09 0.63 13.71
CA SER A 37 -15.72 1.13 13.59
C SER A 37 -15.70 2.45 12.81
N PRO A 38 -15.02 3.49 13.29
CA PRO A 38 -14.83 4.73 12.54
C PRO A 38 -13.81 4.59 11.41
N ILE A 39 -13.15 3.44 11.31
CA ILE A 39 -12.10 3.15 10.33
C ILE A 39 -12.49 1.86 9.61
N PHE A 40 -12.54 1.89 8.29
CA PHE A 40 -12.74 0.68 7.50
C PHE A 40 -12.01 0.79 6.14
N HIS A 41 -11.70 -0.36 5.57
CA HIS A 41 -11.15 -0.45 4.23
C HIS A 41 -12.30 -0.73 3.24
N ASP A 42 -12.49 0.18 2.29
CA ASP A 42 -13.33 -0.03 1.13
C ASP A 42 -12.46 -0.53 -0.02
N PHE A 43 -12.77 -1.71 -0.56
CA PHE A 43 -11.97 -2.34 -1.62
C PHE A 43 -12.03 -1.60 -2.97
N TYR A 44 -12.89 -0.60 -3.12
CA TYR A 44 -12.95 0.29 -4.29
C TYR A 44 -12.31 1.65 -4.01
N ALA A 45 -12.65 2.27 -2.89
CA ALA A 45 -12.20 3.61 -2.52
C ALA A 45 -10.88 3.62 -1.73
N GLY A 46 -10.49 2.50 -1.12
CA GLY A 46 -9.35 2.40 -0.23
C GLY A 46 -9.71 2.65 1.24
N LEU A 47 -8.80 3.27 2.01
CA LEU A 47 -9.01 3.55 3.43
C LEU A 47 -10.04 4.66 3.61
N VAL A 48 -10.99 4.46 4.53
CA VAL A 48 -12.04 5.43 4.88
C VAL A 48 -12.02 5.71 6.37
N SER A 49 -11.76 6.96 6.76
CA SER A 49 -11.79 7.44 8.13
C SER A 49 -11.80 8.98 8.15
N GLU A 50 -12.37 9.59 9.18
CA GLU A 50 -12.25 11.03 9.43
C GLU A 50 -10.83 11.44 9.88
N GLN A 51 -10.03 10.47 10.36
CA GLN A 51 -8.64 10.68 10.81
C GLN A 51 -7.61 10.40 9.70
N MET A 52 -8.06 10.12 8.49
CA MET A 52 -7.19 9.75 7.38
C MET A 52 -6.45 10.96 6.82
N GLU A 53 -5.14 10.81 6.68
CA GLU A 53 -4.29 11.70 5.91
C GLU A 53 -4.07 11.12 4.51
N THR A 54 -4.13 11.96 3.50
CA THR A 54 -3.94 11.54 2.10
C THR A 54 -2.85 12.37 1.45
N SER A 55 -1.93 11.70 0.77
CA SER A 55 -0.93 12.33 -0.08
C SER A 55 -0.95 11.71 -1.47
N THR A 56 -0.76 12.54 -2.49
CA THR A 56 -0.69 12.11 -3.89
C THR A 56 0.69 12.38 -4.45
N LYS A 57 1.10 11.54 -5.40
CA LYS A 57 2.29 11.76 -6.20
C LYS A 57 1.88 11.87 -7.66
N LEU A 58 2.15 13.03 -8.24
CA LEU A 58 1.96 13.27 -9.66
C LEU A 58 3.27 12.97 -10.43
N TYR A 59 3.16 12.75 -11.73
CA TYR A 59 4.30 12.44 -12.59
C TYR A 59 5.39 13.52 -12.51
N GLY A 60 4.99 14.80 -12.53
CA GLY A 60 5.94 15.92 -12.41
C GLY A 60 6.83 15.86 -11.16
N ASP A 61 6.30 15.34 -10.04
CA ASP A 61 7.04 15.16 -8.78
C ASP A 61 7.82 13.84 -8.74
N ALA A 62 7.46 12.88 -9.59
CA ALA A 62 8.02 11.53 -9.60
C ALA A 62 9.02 11.31 -10.74
N VAL A 63 9.18 12.27 -11.65
CA VAL A 63 9.99 12.12 -12.87
C VAL A 63 11.41 11.61 -12.60
N SER A 64 12.01 12.00 -11.47
CA SER A 64 13.36 11.55 -11.06
C SER A 64 13.43 10.11 -10.57
N PHE A 65 12.29 9.42 -10.42
CA PHE A 65 12.29 7.99 -10.03
C PHE A 65 12.58 7.08 -11.22
N TYR A 66 12.31 7.56 -12.45
CA TYR A 66 12.39 6.81 -13.70
C TYR A 66 13.73 7.04 -14.39
N ALA A 67 14.13 6.06 -15.22
CA ALA A 67 15.32 6.16 -16.03
C ALA A 67 15.21 7.28 -17.08
N ASP A 68 14.06 7.37 -17.71
CA ASP A 68 13.79 8.31 -18.77
C ASP A 68 12.62 9.24 -18.43
N LYS A 69 12.60 10.39 -19.10
CA LYS A 69 11.49 11.34 -19.02
C LYS A 69 10.58 11.17 -20.22
N ASP A 70 9.32 10.79 -20.00
CA ASP A 70 8.31 10.77 -21.04
C ASP A 70 7.77 12.17 -21.32
N GLN A 71 8.05 12.70 -22.52
CA GLN A 71 7.59 14.03 -22.95
C GLN A 71 6.10 14.08 -23.27
N ASN A 72 5.46 12.91 -23.46
CA ASN A 72 4.05 12.80 -23.81
C ASN A 72 3.15 12.57 -22.60
N LEU A 73 3.73 12.18 -21.44
CA LEU A 73 2.97 11.98 -20.22
C LEU A 73 2.77 13.33 -19.50
N PRO A 74 1.51 13.77 -19.28
CA PRO A 74 1.23 15.03 -18.60
C PRO A 74 1.82 15.06 -17.20
N PRO A 75 2.41 16.18 -16.74
CA PRO A 75 3.03 16.27 -15.41
C PRO A 75 2.04 16.13 -14.25
N ASP A 76 0.75 16.34 -14.50
CA ASP A 76 -0.36 16.17 -13.54
C ASP A 76 -0.97 14.76 -13.55
N THR A 77 -0.39 13.83 -14.32
CA THR A 77 -0.79 12.42 -14.29
C THR A 77 -0.59 11.85 -12.89
N LEU A 78 -1.65 11.27 -12.31
CA LEU A 78 -1.59 10.61 -11.01
C LEU A 78 -0.76 9.33 -11.12
N MET A 79 0.29 9.23 -10.31
CA MET A 79 1.12 8.04 -10.24
C MET A 79 0.68 7.15 -9.08
N TYR A 80 0.56 7.71 -7.89
CA TYR A 80 0.03 6.97 -6.75
C TYR A 80 -0.55 7.89 -5.68
N THR A 81 -1.41 7.32 -4.86
CA THR A 81 -1.95 7.93 -3.65
C THR A 81 -1.59 7.07 -2.45
N VAL A 82 -1.22 7.70 -1.35
CA VAL A 82 -1.09 7.04 -0.04
C VAL A 82 -2.13 7.66 0.89
N ALA A 83 -2.99 6.81 1.44
CA ALA A 83 -3.93 7.18 2.49
C ALA A 83 -3.52 6.46 3.77
N CYS A 84 -3.38 7.17 4.90
CA CYS A 84 -2.90 6.59 6.13
C CYS A 84 -3.56 7.18 7.37
N ILE A 85 -3.54 6.41 8.44
CA ILE A 85 -3.86 6.83 9.80
C ILE A 85 -2.57 6.69 10.59
N ASN A 86 -2.02 7.83 10.99
CA ASN A 86 -0.77 7.90 11.72
C ASN A 86 -1.04 7.99 13.22
N ASP A 87 -0.27 7.25 14.01
CA ASP A 87 -0.23 7.44 15.45
C ASP A 87 0.47 8.78 15.75
N PRO A 88 -0.18 9.70 16.49
CA PRO A 88 0.35 11.04 16.73
C PRO A 88 1.62 11.05 17.61
N ASP A 89 1.75 10.06 18.51
CA ASP A 89 2.86 10.00 19.46
C ASP A 89 4.13 9.42 18.85
N ARG A 90 4.01 8.68 17.75
CA ARG A 90 5.12 7.97 17.07
C ARG A 90 5.98 7.18 18.06
N ALA A 91 5.34 6.56 19.04
CA ALA A 91 6.02 5.82 20.09
C ALA A 91 6.38 4.42 19.63
N GLU A 92 7.43 3.85 20.27
CA GLU A 92 7.79 2.44 20.08
C GLU A 92 6.61 1.53 20.47
N GLY A 93 6.33 0.54 19.63
CA GLY A 93 5.19 -0.39 19.80
C GLY A 93 3.86 0.13 19.29
N HIS A 94 3.77 1.39 18.90
CA HIS A 94 2.60 1.95 18.23
C HIS A 94 2.63 1.64 16.73
N LEU A 95 1.46 1.52 16.11
CA LEU A 95 1.31 1.14 14.71
C LEU A 95 0.58 2.21 13.92
N ASN A 96 1.04 2.41 12.70
CA ASN A 96 0.33 3.11 11.65
C ASN A 96 -0.37 2.11 10.73
N TRP A 97 -1.43 2.57 10.09
CA TRP A 97 -2.16 1.84 9.05
C TRP A 97 -2.27 2.70 7.80
N GLY A 98 -2.02 2.12 6.65
CA GLY A 98 -2.16 2.86 5.40
C GLY A 98 -2.53 1.97 4.22
N VAL A 99 -2.83 2.63 3.11
CA VAL A 99 -3.05 2.00 1.80
C VAL A 99 -2.28 2.80 0.77
N SER A 100 -1.40 2.12 0.04
CA SER A 100 -0.73 2.66 -1.13
C SER A 100 -1.47 2.19 -2.38
N MET A 101 -1.91 3.12 -3.21
CA MET A 101 -2.71 2.89 -4.41
C MET A 101 -1.94 3.39 -5.63
N LEU A 102 -1.34 2.48 -6.40
CA LEU A 102 -0.50 2.79 -7.56
C LEU A 102 -1.28 2.63 -8.85
N GLU A 103 -1.32 3.67 -9.68
CA GLU A 103 -1.98 3.62 -10.99
C GLU A 103 -1.19 2.76 -11.99
N PRO A 104 -1.85 2.09 -12.95
CA PRO A 104 -1.20 1.23 -13.96
C PRO A 104 -0.59 2.06 -15.10
N VAL A 105 0.29 2.99 -14.75
CA VAL A 105 0.98 3.89 -15.69
C VAL A 105 2.38 3.38 -15.93
N CYS A 106 2.88 3.52 -17.16
CA CYS A 106 4.29 3.32 -17.46
C CYS A 106 4.92 4.63 -17.95
N VAL A 107 6.21 4.83 -17.64
CA VAL A 107 7.01 5.97 -18.11
C VAL A 107 8.07 5.44 -19.06
N CYS A 108 7.94 5.70 -20.35
CA CYS A 108 8.81 5.12 -21.39
C CYS A 108 8.92 3.58 -21.28
N GLY A 109 7.82 2.92 -20.91
CA GLY A 109 7.78 1.47 -20.68
C GLY A 109 8.19 1.02 -19.28
N GLU A 110 8.84 1.86 -18.48
CA GLU A 110 9.15 1.55 -17.08
C GLU A 110 7.87 1.58 -16.22
N CYS A 111 7.63 0.53 -15.45
CA CYS A 111 6.44 0.38 -14.62
C CYS A 111 6.38 1.44 -13.52
N ASN A 112 5.18 1.93 -13.23
CA ASN A 112 4.95 2.85 -12.12
C ASN A 112 5.41 2.25 -10.79
N MET A 113 6.04 3.09 -9.96
CA MET A 113 6.63 2.65 -8.70
C MET A 113 6.54 3.74 -7.63
N THR A 114 6.64 3.33 -6.36
CA THR A 114 6.93 4.27 -5.26
C THR A 114 8.43 4.60 -5.23
N ARG A 115 8.78 5.73 -4.61
CA ARG A 115 10.18 6.17 -4.50
C ARG A 115 11.09 5.11 -3.89
N GLY A 116 10.58 4.38 -2.88
CA GLY A 116 11.35 3.45 -2.08
C GLY A 116 12.18 4.15 -1.00
N HIS A 117 12.44 3.43 0.08
CA HIS A 117 13.21 3.92 1.24
C HIS A 117 13.72 2.76 2.09
N PHE A 118 14.69 3.02 2.94
CA PHE A 118 14.95 2.25 4.17
C PHE A 118 14.12 2.83 5.31
N HIS A 119 13.88 2.06 6.37
CA HIS A 119 13.42 2.65 7.61
C HIS A 119 14.56 3.47 8.25
N SER A 120 14.22 4.59 8.89
CA SER A 120 15.18 5.35 9.70
C SER A 120 15.56 4.58 10.97
N ASP A 121 14.59 3.88 11.57
CA ASP A 121 14.84 2.92 12.65
C ASP A 121 14.80 1.49 12.09
N LEU A 122 15.99 0.89 11.96
CA LEU A 122 16.15 -0.43 11.37
C LEU A 122 15.55 -1.58 12.20
N ASN A 123 15.18 -1.33 13.47
CA ASN A 123 14.49 -2.32 14.29
C ASN A 123 12.99 -2.40 13.98
N CYS A 124 12.46 -1.44 13.24
CA CYS A 124 11.06 -1.41 12.85
C CYS A 124 10.79 -2.35 11.69
N GLN A 125 9.66 -3.03 11.77
CA GLN A 125 9.16 -3.93 10.74
C GLN A 125 7.89 -3.38 10.12
N GLU A 126 7.56 -3.88 8.94
CA GLU A 126 6.37 -3.51 8.20
C GLU A 126 5.75 -4.73 7.55
N TYR A 127 4.42 -4.74 7.42
CA TYR A 127 3.69 -5.73 6.65
C TYR A 127 2.94 -5.05 5.52
N TYR A 128 3.06 -5.62 4.33
CA TYR A 128 2.28 -5.28 3.15
C TYR A 128 1.33 -6.41 2.81
N TRP A 129 0.07 -6.08 2.59
CA TRP A 129 -0.95 -7.00 2.13
C TRP A 129 -1.56 -6.48 0.84
N CYS A 130 -1.41 -7.25 -0.26
CA CYS A 130 -2.02 -6.89 -1.52
C CYS A 130 -3.54 -7.09 -1.44
N ALA A 131 -4.29 -6.00 -1.55
CA ALA A 131 -5.75 -6.02 -1.50
C ALA A 131 -6.37 -6.10 -2.90
N LYS A 132 -5.69 -5.53 -3.93
CA LYS A 132 -6.18 -5.44 -5.30
C LYS A 132 -5.03 -5.27 -6.28
N GLY A 133 -5.24 -5.70 -7.53
CA GLY A 133 -4.26 -5.55 -8.61
C GLY A 133 -3.13 -6.57 -8.52
N SER A 134 -2.11 -6.36 -9.34
CA SER A 134 -0.90 -7.21 -9.35
C SER A 134 0.33 -6.35 -9.52
N GLY A 135 1.43 -6.77 -8.90
CA GLY A 135 2.65 -6.01 -8.93
C GLY A 135 3.82 -6.75 -8.28
N LEU A 136 4.82 -5.97 -7.93
CA LEU A 136 6.02 -6.46 -7.25
C LEU A 136 6.31 -5.61 -6.01
N LEU A 137 6.72 -6.28 -4.94
CA LEU A 137 7.47 -5.66 -3.86
C LEU A 137 8.94 -5.88 -4.15
N MET A 138 9.67 -4.82 -4.51
CA MET A 138 11.11 -4.86 -4.69
C MET A 138 11.79 -4.54 -3.37
N LEU A 139 12.71 -5.40 -2.98
CA LEU A 139 13.48 -5.36 -1.74
C LEU A 139 14.97 -5.28 -2.05
N MET A 140 15.74 -4.56 -1.22
CA MET A 140 17.18 -4.48 -1.34
C MET A 140 17.84 -4.44 0.04
N ASP A 141 18.81 -5.32 0.27
CA ASP A 141 19.56 -5.32 1.53
C ASP A 141 20.61 -4.20 1.61
N GLU A 142 21.24 -4.05 2.77
CA GLU A 142 22.28 -3.04 3.03
C GLU A 142 23.55 -3.22 2.19
N LYS A 143 23.68 -4.32 1.45
CA LYS A 143 24.80 -4.61 0.55
C LYS A 143 24.45 -4.41 -0.93
N GLY A 144 23.21 -3.97 -1.21
CA GLY A 144 22.70 -3.76 -2.56
C GLY A 144 22.18 -5.02 -3.24
N LYS A 145 22.07 -6.17 -2.54
CA LYS A 145 21.43 -7.35 -3.10
C LYS A 145 19.92 -7.10 -3.19
N CYS A 146 19.41 -7.19 -4.41
CA CYS A 146 18.02 -6.87 -4.73
C CYS A 146 17.25 -8.12 -5.15
N TRP A 147 15.97 -8.20 -4.79
CA TRP A 147 15.02 -9.23 -5.25
C TRP A 147 13.60 -8.66 -5.26
N CYS A 148 12.69 -9.39 -5.90
CA CYS A 148 11.27 -9.05 -5.92
C CYS A 148 10.43 -10.16 -5.35
N GLU A 149 9.34 -9.81 -4.67
CA GLU A 149 8.26 -10.70 -4.29
C GLU A 149 7.03 -10.35 -5.12
N GLN A 150 6.38 -11.37 -5.68
CA GLN A 150 5.17 -11.19 -6.47
C GLN A 150 4.00 -10.81 -5.57
N MET A 151 3.26 -9.79 -5.97
CA MET A 151 2.07 -9.30 -5.28
C MET A 151 0.82 -9.61 -6.10
N GLU A 152 -0.13 -10.29 -5.48
CA GLU A 152 -1.47 -10.53 -5.99
C GLU A 152 -2.47 -10.52 -4.83
N PRO A 153 -3.78 -10.34 -5.06
CA PRO A 153 -4.76 -10.23 -3.99
C PRO A 153 -4.67 -11.38 -2.98
N GLY A 154 -4.42 -11.02 -1.71
CA GLY A 154 -4.26 -11.98 -0.61
C GLY A 154 -2.82 -12.28 -0.21
N THR A 155 -1.80 -11.89 -1.00
CA THR A 155 -0.40 -12.07 -0.60
C THR A 155 -0.04 -11.14 0.56
N LEU A 156 0.72 -11.67 1.53
CA LEU A 156 1.22 -10.96 2.70
C LEU A 156 2.75 -10.99 2.69
N HIS A 157 3.35 -9.82 2.76
CA HIS A 157 4.78 -9.61 2.70
C HIS A 157 5.29 -9.00 4.00
N LYS A 158 6.34 -9.59 4.57
CA LYS A 158 7.02 -9.05 5.74
C LYS A 158 8.27 -8.30 5.31
N ILE A 159 8.38 -7.05 5.70
CA ILE A 159 9.53 -6.19 5.41
C ILE A 159 10.33 -6.02 6.71
N ASP A 160 11.60 -6.38 6.66
CA ASP A 160 12.56 -6.12 7.71
C ASP A 160 13.12 -4.69 7.55
N GLY A 161 13.32 -3.97 8.65
CA GLY A 161 13.80 -2.59 8.62
C GLY A 161 15.19 -2.41 7.97
N HIS A 162 15.98 -3.48 7.88
CA HIS A 162 17.28 -3.50 7.17
C HIS A 162 17.13 -3.57 5.64
N HIS A 163 15.91 -3.68 5.11
CA HIS A 163 15.68 -3.74 3.68
C HIS A 163 15.02 -2.46 3.16
N ALA A 164 15.66 -1.84 2.16
CA ALA A 164 14.95 -0.87 1.33
C ALA A 164 13.84 -1.57 0.57
N HIS A 165 12.73 -0.88 0.38
CA HIS A 165 11.58 -1.46 -0.32
C HIS A 165 10.84 -0.41 -1.14
N ARG A 166 10.22 -0.88 -2.24
CA ARG A 166 9.32 -0.12 -3.10
C ARG A 166 8.26 -1.01 -3.70
N LEU A 167 7.09 -0.43 -3.96
CA LEU A 167 6.03 -1.06 -4.74
C LEU A 167 6.19 -0.74 -6.21
N ILE A 168 5.87 -1.70 -7.08
CA ILE A 168 5.88 -1.57 -8.53
C ILE A 168 4.57 -2.15 -9.06
N ASN A 169 3.79 -1.37 -9.79
CA ASN A 169 2.58 -1.87 -10.44
C ASN A 169 2.94 -2.46 -11.81
N THR A 170 2.83 -3.78 -11.93
CA THR A 170 3.06 -4.51 -13.19
C THR A 170 1.75 -4.98 -13.83
N GLY A 171 0.61 -4.71 -13.18
CA GLY A 171 -0.72 -5.08 -13.64
C GLY A 171 -1.31 -4.10 -14.66
N GLU A 172 -2.57 -4.38 -15.04
CA GLU A 172 -3.39 -3.53 -15.92
C GLU A 172 -4.39 -2.67 -15.13
N GLU A 173 -4.49 -2.89 -13.83
CA GLU A 173 -5.35 -2.13 -12.94
C GLU A 173 -4.55 -1.54 -11.78
N ARG A 174 -5.18 -0.65 -11.02
CA ARG A 174 -4.58 -0.03 -9.84
C ARG A 174 -4.16 -1.11 -8.83
N LEU A 175 -2.92 -1.05 -8.38
CA LEU A 175 -2.38 -1.88 -7.31
C LEU A 175 -2.66 -1.23 -5.96
N ASP A 176 -3.50 -1.87 -5.14
CA ASP A 176 -3.83 -1.40 -3.79
C ASP A 176 -3.14 -2.31 -2.76
N VAL A 177 -2.25 -1.74 -1.97
CA VAL A 177 -1.48 -2.44 -0.95
C VAL A 177 -1.75 -1.83 0.41
N ILE A 178 -2.29 -2.63 1.32
CA ILE A 178 -2.45 -2.26 2.73
C ILE A 178 -1.11 -2.40 3.43
N CYS A 179 -0.72 -1.37 4.16
CA CYS A 179 0.55 -1.26 4.86
C CYS A 179 0.30 -1.12 6.36
N VAL A 180 1.05 -1.86 7.17
CA VAL A 180 1.03 -1.75 8.64
C VAL A 180 2.48 -1.69 9.13
N TRP A 181 2.84 -0.58 9.76
CA TRP A 181 4.23 -0.35 10.18
C TRP A 181 4.32 0.29 11.55
N ASN A 182 5.49 0.14 12.19
CA ASN A 182 5.76 0.82 13.45
C ASN A 182 5.74 2.34 13.25
N SER A 183 5.06 3.06 14.11
CA SER A 183 4.85 4.51 13.96
C SER A 183 6.16 5.32 14.01
N ASN A 184 7.21 4.78 14.64
CA ASN A 184 8.55 5.35 14.75
C ASN A 184 9.52 4.93 13.62
N ALA A 185 9.07 4.14 12.63
CA ALA A 185 9.95 3.60 11.58
C ALA A 185 10.71 4.69 10.81
N GLY A 186 10.01 5.78 10.44
CA GLY A 186 10.56 6.84 9.60
C GLY A 186 10.94 6.36 8.19
N HIS A 187 11.39 7.30 7.34
CA HIS A 187 11.79 7.02 5.96
C HIS A 187 13.15 7.62 5.67
N ASP A 188 14.14 6.79 5.39
CA ASP A 188 15.48 7.21 4.94
C ASP A 188 15.57 7.14 3.42
N TYR A 189 15.13 8.21 2.77
CA TYR A 189 15.23 8.36 1.31
C TYR A 189 16.66 8.63 0.85
N ALA A 190 17.45 9.34 1.67
CA ALA A 190 18.82 9.70 1.31
C ALA A 190 19.69 8.47 1.11
N ARG A 191 19.45 7.43 1.90
CA ARG A 191 20.17 6.17 1.78
C ARG A 191 19.87 5.45 0.45
N VAL A 192 18.61 5.47 -0.02
CA VAL A 192 18.26 4.91 -1.33
C VAL A 192 18.81 5.76 -2.48
N GLU A 193 18.92 7.08 -2.31
CA GLU A 193 19.58 7.94 -3.30
C GLU A 193 21.09 7.66 -3.41
N ALA A 194 21.74 7.39 -2.28
CA ALA A 194 23.18 7.02 -2.25
C ALA A 194 23.44 5.59 -2.74
N MET A 195 22.47 4.69 -2.57
CA MET A 195 22.53 3.28 -3.00
C MET A 195 21.22 2.93 -3.70
N PRO A 196 21.04 3.31 -4.96
CA PRO A 196 19.79 3.07 -5.69
C PRO A 196 19.58 1.59 -5.98
N PHE A 197 18.32 1.23 -6.19
CA PHE A 197 17.96 -0.13 -6.58
C PHE A 197 18.66 -0.49 -7.91
N PRO A 198 19.41 -1.60 -7.97
CA PRO A 198 20.22 -1.95 -9.13
C PRO A 198 19.43 -2.49 -10.32
N VAL A 199 18.11 -2.67 -10.15
CA VAL A 199 17.24 -3.25 -11.18
C VAL A 199 16.05 -2.32 -11.38
N ARG A 200 15.64 -2.15 -12.64
CA ARG A 200 14.44 -1.46 -13.10
C ARG A 200 13.48 -2.43 -13.74
N VAL A 201 12.19 -2.16 -13.65
CA VAL A 201 11.13 -3.04 -14.13
C VAL A 201 10.35 -2.35 -15.25
N TYR A 202 10.28 -3.01 -16.39
CA TYR A 202 9.62 -2.51 -17.59
C TYR A 202 8.49 -3.46 -18.00
N LYS A 203 7.55 -2.94 -18.76
CA LYS A 203 6.53 -3.70 -19.46
C LYS A 203 6.75 -3.57 -20.97
N GLU A 204 7.08 -4.68 -21.63
CA GLU A 204 7.32 -4.75 -23.08
C GLU A 204 6.48 -5.88 -23.66
N ASP A 205 5.66 -5.57 -24.67
CA ASP A 205 4.77 -6.54 -25.34
C ASP A 205 3.88 -7.35 -24.37
N GLY A 206 3.50 -6.73 -23.22
CA GLY A 206 2.69 -7.36 -22.18
C GLY A 206 3.47 -8.20 -21.19
N GLU A 207 4.78 -8.34 -21.35
CA GLU A 207 5.67 -9.06 -20.44
C GLU A 207 6.41 -8.14 -19.49
N VAL A 208 6.68 -8.61 -18.28
CA VAL A 208 7.48 -7.89 -17.27
C VAL A 208 8.96 -8.20 -17.50
N ILE A 209 9.75 -7.15 -17.78
CA ILE A 209 11.17 -7.25 -18.10
C ILE A 209 11.99 -6.55 -17.01
N PHE A 210 13.06 -7.20 -16.58
CA PHE A 210 14.01 -6.63 -15.63
C PHE A 210 15.27 -6.17 -16.37
N LYS A 211 15.65 -4.90 -16.15
CA LYS A 211 16.88 -4.31 -16.71
C LYS A 211 17.80 -3.85 -15.59
N GLU A 212 19.10 -3.93 -15.81
CA GLU A 212 20.06 -3.34 -14.87
C GLU A 212 19.82 -1.82 -14.81
N GLY A 213 19.72 -1.30 -13.60
CA GLY A 213 19.69 0.13 -13.34
C GLY A 213 21.13 0.65 -13.39
N GLY A 214 21.53 1.19 -14.55
CA GLY A 214 22.85 1.84 -14.65
C GLY A 214 22.86 3.16 -13.87
N ASN A 215 23.87 3.36 -13.04
CA ASN A 215 24.33 4.70 -12.69
C ASN A 215 25.17 5.16 -13.89
N GLU A 216 24.61 5.97 -14.82
CA GLU A 216 25.41 6.81 -15.69
C GLU A 216 25.77 8.11 -15.00
#